data_768b0d61f9d6837ceb633ec9b1ed3974
#
_entry.id   768b0d61f9d6837ceb633ec9b1ed3974
#
_cell.length_a   1.000
_cell.length_b   1.000
_cell.length_c   1.000
_cell.angle_alpha   90.00
_cell.angle_beta   90.00
_cell.angle_gamma   90.00
#
_symmetry.space_group_name_H-M   'P 1'
#
loop_
_entity.id
_entity.type
_entity.pdbx_description
1 polymer ?
#
loop_
_entity_poly.entity_id
_entity_poly.type
_entity_poly.pdbx_seq_one_letter_code
_entity_poly.pdbx_strand_id
1 'polypeptide(L)'
;MKKILLIEDNPNVLLNTSRMLQAEGYMVISADNGRDGLEMAQQHIPSLIICDIMMPEIDGYGVIAALRNNPATTTIPFIFLSAKSDKNDFRQGMELGSDDYLTKPFTRDELLGAINAQFKKQEIINGYYKQELANLRGNISKSLPHQLLFPAIEVMGLADILVKNYHAMQAHEVPDIGKRIRKAGRDMHEMVKKFLMYAELESTENNAEWINQIRNSKATFVDIEIASCAKKIAEHYNRISDLHVDIKDASIHISDSY
;
A
#
# COMPACT_ATOMS: atom_id res chain seq x y z
N MET A 1 -12.94 12.40 11.93
CA MET A 1 -12.43 13.75 12.24
C MET A 1 -11.01 13.83 11.67
N LYS A 2 -10.69 14.83 10.82
CA LYS A 2 -9.34 14.93 10.20
C LYS A 2 -8.35 15.46 11.24
N LYS A 3 -7.18 14.87 11.33
CA LYS A 3 -6.12 15.17 12.29
C LYS A 3 -5.04 16.03 11.63
N ILE A 4 -4.71 17.19 12.18
CA ILE A 4 -3.68 18.12 11.67
C ILE A 4 -2.56 18.21 12.71
N LEU A 5 -1.32 18.06 12.27
CA LEU A 5 -0.14 18.35 13.06
C LEU A 5 0.34 19.77 12.72
N LEU A 6 0.45 20.63 13.72
CA LEU A 6 0.97 21.97 13.60
C LEU A 6 2.32 22.05 14.33
N ILE A 7 3.37 22.45 13.60
CA ILE A 7 4.75 22.58 14.11
C ILE A 7 5.15 24.04 13.98
N GLU A 8 5.38 24.72 15.10
CA GLU A 8 5.61 26.17 15.16
C GLU A 8 6.29 26.52 16.48
N ASP A 9 7.46 27.17 16.44
CA ASP A 9 8.24 27.51 17.63
C ASP A 9 7.73 28.75 18.37
N ASN A 10 6.96 29.62 17.69
CA ASN A 10 6.35 30.77 18.33
C ASN A 10 5.07 30.38 19.07
N PRO A 11 5.03 30.45 20.41
CA PRO A 11 3.89 29.95 21.19
C PRO A 11 2.58 30.72 20.92
N ASN A 12 2.66 32.00 20.56
CA ASN A 12 1.48 32.78 20.23
C ASN A 12 0.88 32.38 18.87
N VAL A 13 1.72 32.13 17.87
CA VAL A 13 1.28 31.66 16.55
C VAL A 13 0.72 30.23 16.69
N LEU A 14 1.43 29.37 17.38
CA LEU A 14 1.02 27.99 17.67
C LEU A 14 -0.36 27.94 18.33
N LEU A 15 -0.55 28.71 19.41
CA LEU A 15 -1.81 28.73 20.14
C LEU A 15 -2.98 29.29 19.32
N ASN A 16 -2.76 30.42 18.64
CA ASN A 16 -3.82 31.07 17.85
C ASN A 16 -4.23 30.20 16.65
N THR A 17 -3.26 29.64 15.95
CA THR A 17 -3.51 28.75 14.80
C THR A 17 -4.20 27.46 15.25
N SER A 18 -3.75 26.86 16.38
CA SER A 18 -4.39 25.67 16.95
C SER A 18 -5.86 25.93 17.31
N ARG A 19 -6.16 27.04 17.95
CA ARG A 19 -7.55 27.42 18.30
C ARG A 19 -8.41 27.63 17.06
N MET A 20 -7.86 28.28 16.05
CA MET A 20 -8.53 28.51 14.78
C MET A 20 -8.91 27.18 14.11
N LEU A 21 -7.99 26.22 14.05
CA LEU A 21 -8.22 24.90 13.46
C LEU A 21 -9.21 24.07 14.29
N GLN A 22 -9.13 24.12 15.62
CA GLN A 22 -10.05 23.43 16.51
C GLN A 22 -11.49 23.96 16.37
N ALA A 23 -11.66 25.27 16.21
CA ALA A 23 -12.97 25.90 15.97
C ALA A 23 -13.62 25.42 14.66
N GLU A 24 -12.82 24.98 13.68
CA GLU A 24 -13.27 24.37 12.42
C GLU A 24 -13.51 22.85 12.51
N GLY A 25 -13.40 22.28 13.72
CA GLY A 25 -13.67 20.87 13.94
C GLY A 25 -12.51 19.93 13.59
N TYR A 26 -11.29 20.43 13.40
CA TYR A 26 -10.10 19.60 13.25
C TYR A 26 -9.57 19.12 14.60
N MET A 27 -9.04 17.90 14.64
CA MET A 27 -8.21 17.46 15.76
C MET A 27 -6.79 17.99 15.56
N VAL A 28 -6.31 18.82 16.47
CA VAL A 28 -4.99 19.45 16.33
C VAL A 28 -4.01 18.81 17.31
N ILE A 29 -2.88 18.39 16.78
CA ILE A 29 -1.68 18.02 17.54
C ILE A 29 -0.67 19.13 17.31
N SER A 30 -0.03 19.61 18.36
CA SER A 30 0.91 20.74 18.31
C SER A 30 2.29 20.31 18.78
N ALA A 31 3.32 20.75 18.05
CA ALA A 31 4.72 20.65 18.44
C ALA A 31 5.36 22.05 18.37
N ASP A 32 6.22 22.37 19.29
CA ASP A 32 6.90 23.67 19.38
C ASP A 32 8.33 23.64 18.79
N ASN A 33 8.73 22.52 18.21
CA ASN A 33 10.01 22.35 17.53
C ASN A 33 9.95 21.24 16.50
N GLY A 34 10.93 21.19 15.58
CA GLY A 34 10.96 20.22 14.49
C GLY A 34 11.19 18.79 14.96
N ARG A 35 11.92 18.55 16.04
CA ARG A 35 12.19 17.20 16.58
C ARG A 35 10.91 16.54 17.08
N ASP A 36 10.19 17.24 17.96
CA ASP A 36 8.91 16.76 18.51
C ASP A 36 7.86 16.61 17.40
N GLY A 37 7.89 17.53 16.42
CA GLY A 37 7.07 17.44 15.23
C GLY A 37 7.28 16.15 14.44
N LEU A 38 8.53 15.71 14.24
CA LEU A 38 8.85 14.44 13.58
C LEU A 38 8.36 13.24 14.38
N GLU A 39 8.57 13.25 15.70
CA GLU A 39 8.11 12.18 16.57
C GLU A 39 6.58 12.06 16.56
N MET A 40 5.87 13.17 16.70
CA MET A 40 4.41 13.22 16.65
C MET A 40 3.84 12.81 15.28
N ALA A 41 4.52 13.18 14.19
CA ALA A 41 4.12 12.75 12.85
C ALA A 41 4.16 11.23 12.70
N GLN A 42 5.20 10.58 13.24
CA GLN A 42 5.36 9.13 13.19
C GLN A 42 4.38 8.40 14.11
N GLN A 43 4.16 8.92 15.33
CA GLN A 43 3.24 8.29 16.28
C GLN A 43 1.78 8.40 15.90
N HIS A 44 1.39 9.54 15.33
CA HIS A 44 -0.03 9.86 15.13
C HIS A 44 -0.51 9.77 13.69
N ILE A 45 0.40 9.72 12.72
CA ILE A 45 0.11 9.68 11.27
C ILE A 45 -1.00 10.70 10.94
N PRO A 46 -0.74 12.01 11.01
CA PRO A 46 -1.75 13.04 10.78
C PRO A 46 -2.23 13.05 9.33
N SER A 47 -3.43 13.59 9.09
CA SER A 47 -3.99 13.75 7.75
C SER A 47 -3.37 14.92 6.97
N LEU A 48 -2.71 15.84 7.68
CA LEU A 48 -2.03 17.02 7.14
C LEU A 48 -1.00 17.51 8.16
N ILE A 49 0.13 18.02 7.67
CA ILE A 49 1.15 18.71 8.48
C ILE A 49 1.23 20.16 8.04
N ILE A 50 1.24 21.08 8.99
CA ILE A 50 1.51 22.50 8.80
C ILE A 50 2.74 22.81 9.62
N CYS A 51 3.80 23.33 9.01
CA CYS A 51 5.10 23.49 9.66
C CYS A 51 5.70 24.87 9.34
N ASP A 52 6.17 25.57 10.36
CA ASP A 52 7.03 26.72 10.16
C ASP A 52 8.35 26.31 9.51
N ILE A 53 8.86 27.17 8.64
CA ILE A 53 10.18 26.98 8.03
C ILE A 53 11.28 27.29 9.03
N MET A 54 11.16 28.42 9.72
CA MET A 54 12.22 29.01 10.52
C MET A 54 12.09 28.57 11.99
N MET A 55 12.65 27.41 12.32
CA MET A 55 12.68 26.88 13.69
C MET A 55 14.12 26.55 14.12
N PRO A 56 14.43 26.63 15.42
CA PRO A 56 15.74 26.25 15.93
C PRO A 56 15.97 24.72 15.80
N GLU A 57 17.23 24.31 15.78
CA GLU A 57 17.73 22.94 15.70
C GLU A 57 17.37 22.21 14.39
N ILE A 58 16.11 21.90 14.17
CA ILE A 58 15.59 21.28 12.94
C ILE A 58 14.57 22.24 12.35
N ASP A 59 14.92 22.83 11.23
CA ASP A 59 14.04 23.71 10.45
C ASP A 59 12.95 22.92 9.71
N GLY A 60 11.98 23.61 9.12
CA GLY A 60 10.90 22.97 8.38
C GLY A 60 11.38 22.14 7.18
N TYR A 61 12.50 22.51 6.56
CA TYR A 61 13.10 21.75 5.47
C TYR A 61 13.69 20.43 5.95
N GLY A 62 14.35 20.42 7.09
CA GLY A 62 14.81 19.21 7.75
C GLY A 62 13.67 18.27 8.14
N VAL A 63 12.56 18.86 8.64
CA VAL A 63 11.35 18.10 8.97
C VAL A 63 10.78 17.40 7.72
N ILE A 64 10.52 18.10 6.62
CA ILE A 64 9.95 17.48 5.42
C ILE A 64 10.89 16.45 4.82
N ALA A 65 12.19 16.71 4.76
CA ALA A 65 13.17 15.76 4.23
C ALA A 65 13.16 14.43 5.01
N ALA A 66 13.08 14.50 6.35
CA ALA A 66 12.98 13.31 7.19
C ALA A 66 11.66 12.56 6.99
N LEU A 67 10.55 13.27 6.86
CA LEU A 67 9.22 12.68 6.63
C LEU A 67 9.12 12.02 5.25
N ARG A 68 9.71 12.59 4.20
CA ARG A 68 9.71 12.02 2.84
C ARG A 68 10.58 10.76 2.73
N ASN A 69 11.58 10.60 3.60
CA ASN A 69 12.40 9.39 3.68
C ASN A 69 11.75 8.24 4.46
N ASN A 70 10.63 8.47 5.15
CA ASN A 70 9.91 7.45 5.91
C ASN A 70 8.64 7.02 5.15
N PRO A 71 8.50 5.74 4.76
CA PRO A 71 7.33 5.24 4.02
C PRO A 71 5.98 5.51 4.69
N ALA A 72 5.93 5.55 6.02
CA ALA A 72 4.69 5.79 6.75
C ALA A 72 4.20 7.25 6.68
N THR A 73 5.10 8.21 6.46
CA THR A 73 4.80 9.64 6.48
C THR A 73 4.99 10.33 5.13
N THR A 74 5.62 9.65 4.15
CA THR A 74 5.99 10.22 2.85
C THR A 74 4.82 10.78 2.05
N THR A 75 3.61 10.26 2.25
CA THR A 75 2.40 10.67 1.51
C THR A 75 1.53 11.68 2.25
N ILE A 76 1.93 12.07 3.48
CA ILE A 76 1.17 13.07 4.25
C ILE A 76 1.35 14.44 3.60
N PRO A 77 0.26 15.15 3.26
CA PRO A 77 0.36 16.51 2.71
C PRO A 77 1.04 17.45 3.70
N PHE A 78 1.85 18.34 3.15
CA PHE A 78 2.69 19.23 3.93
C PHE A 78 2.57 20.67 3.45
N ILE A 79 2.18 21.58 4.34
CA ILE A 79 2.07 23.01 4.09
C ILE A 79 3.13 23.72 4.90
N PHE A 80 3.96 24.53 4.26
CA PHE A 80 4.88 25.42 4.97
C PHE A 80 4.21 26.70 5.40
N LEU A 81 4.56 27.17 6.61
CA LEU A 81 4.35 28.54 7.04
C LEU A 81 5.67 29.32 6.83
N SER A 82 5.66 30.39 6.04
CA SER A 82 6.87 31.15 5.73
C SER A 82 6.73 32.64 6.04
N ALA A 83 7.81 33.27 6.47
CA ALA A 83 7.89 34.74 6.50
C ALA A 83 8.04 35.27 5.05
N LYS A 84 7.46 36.42 4.74
CA LYS A 84 7.21 37.03 3.42
C LYS A 84 8.45 37.26 2.49
N SER A 85 9.62 36.73 2.73
CA SER A 85 10.83 37.34 2.19
C SER A 85 11.57 36.62 1.06
N ASP A 86 11.32 35.33 0.73
CA ASP A 86 12.20 34.71 -0.28
C ASP A 86 11.49 33.81 -1.31
N LYS A 87 11.58 34.24 -2.58
CA LYS A 87 11.22 33.40 -3.72
C LYS A 87 12.10 32.15 -3.84
N ASN A 88 13.27 32.15 -3.24
CA ASN A 88 14.19 31.00 -3.24
C ASN A 88 13.71 29.92 -2.29
N ASP A 89 13.14 30.28 -1.12
CA ASP A 89 12.58 29.36 -0.15
C ASP A 89 11.43 28.55 -0.73
N PHE A 90 10.58 29.21 -1.53
CA PHE A 90 9.47 28.55 -2.22
C PHE A 90 9.95 27.44 -3.16
N ARG A 91 11.01 27.69 -3.94
CA ARG A 91 11.55 26.71 -4.89
C ARG A 91 12.19 25.52 -4.19
N GLN A 92 12.97 25.78 -3.14
CA GLN A 92 13.62 24.73 -2.35
C GLN A 92 12.62 23.78 -1.70
N GLY A 93 11.57 24.28 -1.12
CA GLY A 93 10.59 23.43 -0.47
C GLY A 93 9.74 22.63 -1.46
N MET A 94 9.42 23.20 -2.65
CA MET A 94 8.76 22.42 -3.72
C MET A 94 9.64 21.27 -4.20
N GLU A 95 10.96 21.46 -4.32
CA GLU A 95 11.93 20.41 -4.68
C GLU A 95 12.00 19.32 -3.59
N LEU A 96 11.80 19.68 -2.33
CA LEU A 96 11.73 18.74 -1.21
C LEU A 96 10.37 18.04 -1.07
N GLY A 97 9.40 18.38 -1.92
CA GLY A 97 8.10 17.72 -1.97
C GLY A 97 7.05 18.29 -1.02
N SER A 98 7.10 19.62 -0.72
CA SER A 98 5.97 20.30 -0.08
C SER A 98 4.79 20.40 -1.03
N ASP A 99 3.59 20.43 -0.48
CA ASP A 99 2.36 20.50 -1.25
C ASP A 99 1.83 21.92 -1.40
N ASP A 100 2.18 22.83 -0.46
CA ASP A 100 1.74 24.23 -0.48
C ASP A 100 2.56 25.10 0.48
N TYR A 101 2.38 26.42 0.36
CA TYR A 101 3.00 27.47 1.19
C TYR A 101 1.98 28.49 1.62
N LEU A 102 2.02 28.88 2.89
CA LEU A 102 1.22 29.95 3.44
C LEU A 102 2.12 31.02 4.06
N THR A 103 2.02 32.24 3.56
CA THR A 103 2.87 33.36 4.01
C THR A 103 2.32 34.00 5.29
N LYS A 104 3.15 34.19 6.29
CA LYS A 104 2.82 34.92 7.53
C LYS A 104 2.93 36.45 7.30
N PRO A 105 2.00 37.27 7.82
CA PRO A 105 0.77 36.87 8.52
C PRO A 105 -0.30 36.39 7.52
N PHE A 106 -1.04 35.36 7.90
CA PHE A 106 -2.15 34.79 7.12
C PHE A 106 -3.49 35.01 7.83
N THR A 107 -4.54 35.07 7.04
CA THR A 107 -5.92 35.10 7.53
C THR A 107 -6.44 33.67 7.75
N ARG A 108 -7.56 33.57 8.50
CA ARG A 108 -8.28 32.31 8.67
C ARG A 108 -8.69 31.69 7.33
N ASP A 109 -9.19 32.49 6.43
CA ASP A 109 -9.72 32.02 5.13
C ASP A 109 -8.58 31.51 4.22
N GLU A 110 -7.40 32.14 4.26
CA GLU A 110 -6.22 31.65 3.54
C GLU A 110 -5.73 30.31 4.10
N LEU A 111 -5.66 30.16 5.42
CA LEU A 111 -5.28 28.91 6.06
C LEU A 111 -6.25 27.78 5.71
N LEU A 112 -7.55 28.03 5.85
CA LEU A 112 -8.58 27.02 5.52
C LEU A 112 -8.62 26.73 4.02
N GLY A 113 -8.38 27.73 3.17
CA GLY A 113 -8.27 27.55 1.72
C GLY A 113 -7.16 26.58 1.35
N ALA A 114 -5.95 26.76 1.90
CA ALA A 114 -4.80 25.88 1.70
C ALA A 114 -5.09 24.46 2.19
N ILE A 115 -5.62 24.29 3.40
CA ILE A 115 -5.98 23.00 3.98
C ILE A 115 -7.02 22.27 3.11
N ASN A 116 -8.09 22.96 2.72
CA ASN A 116 -9.16 22.37 1.91
C ASN A 116 -8.66 21.97 0.51
N ALA A 117 -7.75 22.73 -0.08
CA ALA A 117 -7.13 22.38 -1.36
C ALA A 117 -6.37 21.05 -1.26
N GLN A 118 -5.59 20.85 -0.19
CA GLN A 118 -4.84 19.60 0.01
C GLN A 118 -5.77 18.41 0.28
N PHE A 119 -6.78 18.58 1.11
CA PHE A 119 -7.75 17.51 1.35
C PHE A 119 -8.54 17.15 0.10
N LYS A 120 -8.94 18.12 -0.70
CA LYS A 120 -9.63 17.88 -1.98
C LYS A 120 -8.73 17.14 -2.97
N LYS A 121 -7.44 17.51 -3.07
CA LYS A 121 -6.44 16.80 -3.88
C LYS A 121 -6.33 15.35 -3.47
N GLN A 122 -6.24 15.07 -2.16
CA GLN A 122 -6.20 13.69 -1.64
C GLN A 122 -7.48 12.91 -1.91
N GLU A 123 -8.64 13.53 -1.77
CA GLU A 123 -9.93 12.88 -2.06
C GLU A 123 -10.04 12.49 -3.54
N ILE A 124 -9.58 13.35 -4.45
CA ILE A 124 -9.54 13.04 -5.89
C ILE A 124 -8.60 11.86 -6.17
N ILE A 125 -7.39 11.88 -5.61
CA ILE A 125 -6.40 10.81 -5.78
C ILE A 125 -6.94 9.48 -5.23
N ASN A 126 -7.49 9.49 -4.02
CA ASN A 126 -8.08 8.31 -3.39
C ASN A 126 -9.32 7.81 -4.15
N GLY A 127 -10.12 8.73 -4.70
CA GLY A 127 -11.26 8.40 -5.56
C GLY A 127 -10.82 7.71 -6.84
N TYR A 128 -9.77 8.20 -7.49
CA TYR A 128 -9.18 7.59 -8.67
C TYR A 128 -8.68 6.16 -8.38
N TYR A 129 -7.90 5.97 -7.31
CA TYR A 129 -7.44 4.64 -6.92
C TYR A 129 -8.58 3.68 -6.58
N LYS A 130 -9.62 4.15 -5.87
CA LYS A 130 -10.82 3.33 -5.60
C LYS A 130 -11.55 2.94 -6.88
N GLN A 131 -11.66 3.84 -7.84
CA GLN A 131 -12.30 3.56 -9.12
C GLN A 131 -11.47 2.59 -9.96
N GLU A 132 -10.15 2.74 -9.97
CA GLU A 132 -9.23 1.82 -10.65
C GLU A 132 -9.31 0.41 -10.06
N LEU A 133 -9.29 0.30 -8.73
CA LEU A 133 -9.50 -0.98 -8.02
C LEU A 133 -10.88 -1.57 -8.32
N ALA A 134 -11.94 -0.76 -8.35
CA ALA A 134 -13.29 -1.23 -8.69
C ALA A 134 -13.38 -1.70 -10.14
N ASN A 135 -12.68 -1.05 -11.08
CA ASN A 135 -12.59 -1.48 -12.47
C ASN A 135 -11.82 -2.80 -12.60
N LEU A 136 -10.70 -2.95 -11.89
CA LEU A 136 -9.96 -4.22 -11.80
C LEU A 136 -10.83 -5.35 -11.23
N ARG A 137 -11.55 -5.09 -10.13
CA ARG A 137 -12.53 -6.02 -9.52
C ARG A 137 -13.62 -6.41 -10.53
N GLY A 138 -14.20 -5.44 -11.22
CA GLY A 138 -15.25 -5.68 -12.23
C GLY A 138 -14.77 -6.53 -13.39
N ASN A 139 -13.55 -6.34 -13.85
CA ASN A 139 -12.95 -7.12 -14.92
C ASN A 139 -12.61 -8.55 -14.47
N ILE A 140 -12.09 -8.73 -13.27
CA ILE A 140 -11.80 -10.04 -12.69
C ILE A 140 -13.10 -10.82 -12.47
N SER A 141 -14.11 -10.20 -11.85
CA SER A 141 -15.40 -10.85 -11.57
C SER A 141 -16.18 -11.26 -12.82
N LYS A 142 -16.01 -10.54 -13.94
CA LYS A 142 -16.69 -10.85 -15.21
C LYS A 142 -15.93 -11.83 -16.09
N SER A 143 -14.61 -11.80 -16.09
CA SER A 143 -13.77 -12.62 -16.97
C SER A 143 -13.42 -13.99 -16.37
N LEU A 144 -13.35 -14.09 -15.05
CA LEU A 144 -12.95 -15.31 -14.36
C LEU A 144 -13.86 -16.52 -14.64
N PRO A 145 -15.20 -16.41 -14.58
CA PRO A 145 -16.09 -17.53 -14.91
C PRO A 145 -15.83 -18.07 -16.32
N HIS A 146 -15.62 -17.19 -17.30
CA HIS A 146 -15.35 -17.61 -18.69
C HIS A 146 -13.97 -18.26 -18.85
N GLN A 147 -12.94 -17.74 -18.21
CA GLN A 147 -11.59 -18.29 -18.31
C GLN A 147 -11.47 -19.67 -17.65
N LEU A 148 -12.20 -19.94 -16.57
CA LEU A 148 -12.28 -21.26 -15.94
C LEU A 148 -13.12 -22.25 -16.75
N LEU A 149 -14.14 -21.75 -17.43
CA LEU A 149 -15.05 -22.61 -18.20
C LEU A 149 -14.34 -23.31 -19.37
N PHE A 150 -13.44 -22.62 -20.09
CA PHE A 150 -12.75 -23.19 -21.25
C PHE A 150 -11.92 -24.42 -20.90
N PRO A 151 -10.98 -24.42 -19.96
CA PRO A 151 -10.21 -25.61 -19.62
C PRO A 151 -11.10 -26.69 -18.98
N ALA A 152 -12.17 -26.33 -18.28
CA ALA A 152 -13.12 -27.31 -17.75
C ALA A 152 -13.87 -28.06 -18.89
N ILE A 153 -14.34 -27.34 -19.89
CA ILE A 153 -14.97 -27.93 -21.09
C ILE A 153 -13.98 -28.81 -21.85
N GLU A 154 -12.70 -28.37 -21.95
CA GLU A 154 -11.67 -29.20 -22.61
C GLU A 154 -11.42 -30.49 -21.83
N VAL A 155 -11.33 -30.47 -20.51
CA VAL A 155 -11.19 -31.66 -19.67
C VAL A 155 -12.38 -32.62 -19.87
N MET A 156 -13.61 -32.08 -19.82
CA MET A 156 -14.83 -32.86 -19.98
C MET A 156 -14.90 -33.49 -21.39
N GLY A 157 -14.64 -32.72 -22.45
CA GLY A 157 -14.65 -33.19 -23.80
C GLY A 157 -13.62 -34.28 -24.08
N LEU A 158 -12.39 -34.14 -23.53
CA LEU A 158 -11.35 -35.15 -23.65
C LEU A 158 -11.67 -36.40 -22.83
N ALA A 159 -12.30 -36.27 -21.67
CA ALA A 159 -12.78 -37.40 -20.86
C ALA A 159 -13.90 -38.14 -21.58
N ASP A 160 -14.86 -37.44 -22.19
CA ASP A 160 -15.93 -38.03 -23.04
C ASP A 160 -15.37 -38.81 -24.21
N ILE A 161 -14.35 -38.31 -24.91
CA ILE A 161 -13.67 -39.00 -25.99
C ILE A 161 -13.07 -40.33 -25.49
N LEU A 162 -12.37 -40.29 -24.35
CA LEU A 162 -11.82 -41.51 -23.73
C LEU A 162 -12.91 -42.53 -23.39
N VAL A 163 -14.00 -42.11 -22.75
CA VAL A 163 -15.07 -43.01 -22.31
C VAL A 163 -15.80 -43.62 -23.53
N LYS A 164 -16.08 -42.84 -24.56
CA LYS A 164 -16.87 -43.30 -25.71
C LYS A 164 -16.08 -44.09 -26.73
N ASN A 165 -14.79 -43.77 -26.90
CA ASN A 165 -13.98 -44.32 -28.00
C ASN A 165 -12.80 -45.19 -27.55
N TYR A 166 -12.66 -45.48 -26.25
CA TYR A 166 -11.52 -46.21 -25.69
C TYR A 166 -11.21 -47.51 -26.47
N HIS A 167 -12.23 -48.28 -26.84
CA HIS A 167 -12.04 -49.55 -27.55
C HIS A 167 -11.57 -49.40 -29.00
N ALA A 168 -11.75 -48.24 -29.62
CA ALA A 168 -11.37 -47.94 -31.02
C ALA A 168 -10.06 -47.13 -31.09
N MET A 169 -9.51 -46.68 -29.95
CA MET A 169 -8.32 -45.85 -29.92
C MET A 169 -7.03 -46.65 -30.08
N GLN A 170 -6.07 -46.03 -30.77
CA GLN A 170 -4.73 -46.59 -30.87
C GLN A 170 -3.95 -46.32 -29.57
N ALA A 171 -3.02 -47.22 -29.23
CA ALA A 171 -2.29 -47.16 -27.94
C ALA A 171 -1.52 -45.84 -27.71
N HIS A 172 -1.15 -45.12 -28.78
CA HIS A 172 -0.45 -43.82 -28.67
C HIS A 172 -1.38 -42.62 -28.43
N GLU A 173 -2.68 -42.71 -28.74
CA GLU A 173 -3.64 -41.60 -28.60
C GLU A 173 -4.06 -41.38 -27.14
N VAL A 174 -4.13 -42.45 -26.34
CA VAL A 174 -4.52 -42.38 -24.92
C VAL A 174 -3.56 -41.51 -24.09
N PRO A 175 -2.21 -41.66 -24.19
CA PRO A 175 -1.27 -40.81 -23.53
C PRO A 175 -1.36 -39.33 -23.93
N ASP A 176 -1.66 -39.04 -25.18
CA ASP A 176 -1.77 -37.66 -25.66
C ASP A 176 -3.02 -36.96 -25.13
N ILE A 177 -4.14 -37.63 -25.05
CA ILE A 177 -5.34 -37.15 -24.40
C ILE A 177 -5.06 -36.93 -22.88
N GLY A 178 -4.39 -37.89 -22.25
CA GLY A 178 -3.98 -37.74 -20.84
C GLY A 178 -3.09 -36.53 -20.57
N LYS A 179 -2.15 -36.24 -21.49
CA LYS A 179 -1.31 -35.02 -21.40
C LYS A 179 -2.12 -33.72 -21.52
N ARG A 180 -3.09 -33.71 -22.45
CA ARG A 180 -3.97 -32.55 -22.62
C ARG A 180 -4.89 -32.31 -21.44
N ILE A 181 -5.50 -33.36 -20.89
CA ILE A 181 -6.29 -33.27 -19.64
C ILE A 181 -5.45 -32.72 -18.50
N ARG A 182 -4.23 -33.22 -18.34
CA ARG A 182 -3.30 -32.76 -17.29
C ARG A 182 -2.90 -31.29 -17.49
N LYS A 183 -2.69 -30.85 -18.74
CA LYS A 183 -2.39 -29.45 -19.06
C LYS A 183 -3.58 -28.55 -18.69
N ALA A 184 -4.78 -28.86 -19.15
CA ALA A 184 -5.98 -28.08 -18.86
C ALA A 184 -6.27 -28.02 -17.34
N GLY A 185 -6.05 -29.12 -16.62
CA GLY A 185 -6.15 -29.16 -15.16
C GLY A 185 -5.13 -28.25 -14.47
N ARG A 186 -3.89 -28.19 -14.93
CA ARG A 186 -2.89 -27.25 -14.41
C ARG A 186 -3.26 -25.79 -14.67
N ASP A 187 -3.68 -25.49 -15.88
CA ASP A 187 -4.10 -24.14 -16.28
C ASP A 187 -5.26 -23.65 -15.40
N MET A 188 -6.24 -24.52 -15.12
CA MET A 188 -7.31 -24.26 -14.16
C MET A 188 -6.80 -24.03 -12.73
N HIS A 189 -5.89 -24.87 -12.26
CA HIS A 189 -5.32 -24.76 -10.92
C HIS A 189 -4.58 -23.44 -10.72
N GLU A 190 -3.74 -23.06 -11.69
CA GLU A 190 -3.03 -21.77 -11.65
C GLU A 190 -3.99 -20.58 -11.65
N MET A 191 -5.08 -20.67 -12.39
CA MET A 191 -6.09 -19.62 -12.46
C MET A 191 -6.85 -19.48 -11.13
N VAL A 192 -7.23 -20.61 -10.51
CA VAL A 192 -7.86 -20.63 -9.18
C VAL A 192 -6.91 -20.07 -8.11
N LYS A 193 -5.62 -20.42 -8.15
CA LYS A 193 -4.61 -19.86 -7.27
C LYS A 193 -4.54 -18.33 -7.37
N LYS A 194 -4.43 -17.80 -8.59
CA LYS A 194 -4.42 -16.36 -8.82
C LYS A 194 -5.67 -15.69 -8.27
N PHE A 195 -6.83 -16.30 -8.44
CA PHE A 195 -8.08 -15.79 -7.91
C PHE A 195 -8.11 -15.76 -6.38
N LEU A 196 -7.72 -16.86 -5.74
CA LEU A 196 -7.64 -16.94 -4.28
C LEU A 196 -6.69 -15.88 -3.70
N MET A 197 -5.56 -15.68 -4.36
CA MET A 197 -4.58 -14.67 -4.01
C MET A 197 -5.16 -13.25 -4.11
N TYR A 198 -5.90 -12.93 -5.17
CA TYR A 198 -6.63 -11.66 -5.28
C TYR A 198 -7.68 -11.50 -4.18
N ALA A 199 -8.42 -12.56 -3.87
CA ALA A 199 -9.43 -12.53 -2.81
C ALA A 199 -8.80 -12.37 -1.42
N GLU A 200 -7.64 -12.96 -1.18
CA GLU A 200 -6.87 -12.78 0.06
C GLU A 200 -6.33 -11.34 0.17
N LEU A 201 -5.79 -10.77 -0.90
CA LEU A 201 -5.35 -9.38 -0.93
C LEU A 201 -6.52 -8.42 -0.66
N GLU A 202 -7.70 -8.73 -1.19
CA GLU A 202 -8.91 -7.94 -0.98
C GLU A 202 -9.43 -8.02 0.46
N SER A 203 -9.35 -9.20 1.09
CA SER A 203 -9.76 -9.39 2.48
C SER A 203 -8.82 -8.74 3.49
N THR A 204 -7.58 -8.45 3.10
CA THR A 204 -6.54 -7.85 3.95
C THR A 204 -6.56 -6.31 3.97
N GLU A 205 -7.44 -5.64 3.24
CA GLU A 205 -7.61 -4.16 3.31
C GLU A 205 -7.85 -3.64 4.75
N ASN A 206 -8.21 -4.49 5.69
CA ASN A 206 -8.44 -4.14 7.10
C ASN A 206 -7.30 -4.58 8.06
N ASN A 207 -6.23 -5.19 7.57
CA ASN A 207 -5.12 -5.63 8.44
C ASN A 207 -3.89 -4.75 8.27
N ALA A 208 -3.87 -3.62 8.98
CA ALA A 208 -2.79 -2.63 8.94
C ALA A 208 -1.40 -3.22 9.31
N GLU A 209 -1.35 -4.26 10.15
CA GLU A 209 -0.10 -4.92 10.53
C GLU A 209 0.52 -5.69 9.36
N TRP A 210 -0.26 -6.39 8.58
CA TRP A 210 0.21 -7.16 7.43
C TRP A 210 0.66 -6.24 6.29
N ILE A 211 -0.09 -5.14 6.03
CA ILE A 211 0.30 -4.11 5.05
C ILE A 211 1.65 -3.47 5.44
N ASN A 212 1.87 -3.21 6.72
CA ASN A 212 3.13 -2.66 7.21
C ASN A 212 4.28 -3.68 7.11
N GLN A 213 4.03 -4.96 7.33
CA GLN A 213 5.03 -6.01 7.11
C GLN A 213 5.44 -6.12 5.64
N ILE A 214 4.49 -6.03 4.69
CA ILE A 214 4.79 -6.02 3.26
C ILE A 214 5.54 -4.74 2.85
N ARG A 215 5.13 -3.56 3.33
CA ARG A 215 5.82 -2.29 3.04
C ARG A 215 7.25 -2.27 3.56
N ASN A 216 7.50 -2.88 4.70
CA ASN A 216 8.82 -2.92 5.32
C ASN A 216 9.70 -4.06 4.80
N SER A 217 9.14 -5.08 4.16
CA SER A 217 9.89 -6.09 3.46
C SER A 217 10.27 -5.55 2.08
N LYS A 218 11.56 -5.54 1.76
CA LYS A 218 12.02 -5.32 0.37
C LYS A 218 11.70 -6.51 -0.56
N ALA A 219 10.81 -7.40 -0.11
CA ALA A 219 10.46 -8.62 -0.79
C ALA A 219 9.54 -8.31 -1.99
N THR A 220 9.80 -8.95 -3.10
CA THR A 220 8.89 -8.91 -4.24
C THR A 220 7.63 -9.75 -3.93
N PHE A 221 6.56 -9.54 -4.70
CA PHE A 221 5.31 -10.28 -4.53
C PHE A 221 5.49 -11.81 -4.61
N VAL A 222 6.40 -12.27 -5.48
CA VAL A 222 6.79 -13.68 -5.64
C VAL A 222 7.43 -14.24 -4.35
N ASP A 223 8.26 -13.44 -3.69
CA ASP A 223 8.97 -13.83 -2.47
C ASP A 223 7.98 -14.07 -1.30
N ILE A 224 6.92 -13.25 -1.23
CA ILE A 224 5.86 -13.40 -0.22
C ILE A 224 5.04 -14.67 -0.46
N GLU A 225 4.76 -15.00 -1.73
CA GLU A 225 4.04 -16.22 -2.10
C GLU A 225 4.85 -17.47 -1.76
N ILE A 226 6.16 -17.46 -2.06
CA ILE A 226 7.08 -18.55 -1.72
C ILE A 226 7.12 -18.75 -0.20
N ALA A 227 7.28 -17.70 0.58
CA ALA A 227 7.30 -17.77 2.04
C ALA A 227 5.98 -18.30 2.62
N SER A 228 4.83 -17.90 2.08
CA SER A 228 3.51 -18.39 2.49
C SER A 228 3.31 -19.87 2.15
N CYS A 229 3.72 -20.30 0.96
CA CYS A 229 3.69 -21.72 0.58
C CYS A 229 4.60 -22.58 1.44
N ALA A 230 5.84 -22.12 1.69
CA ALA A 230 6.79 -22.83 2.55
C ALA A 230 6.24 -23.01 3.97
N LYS A 231 5.62 -21.96 4.52
CA LYS A 231 4.98 -22.02 5.84
C LYS A 231 3.83 -23.03 5.88
N LYS A 232 2.92 -23.04 4.91
CA LYS A 232 1.80 -24.01 4.81
C LYS A 232 2.32 -25.45 4.71
N ILE A 233 3.39 -25.67 3.96
CA ILE A 233 4.03 -27.00 3.84
C ILE A 233 4.62 -27.41 5.19
N ALA A 234 5.36 -26.52 5.87
CA ALA A 234 5.94 -26.80 7.17
C ALA A 234 4.87 -27.06 8.25
N GLU A 235 3.75 -26.35 8.22
CA GLU A 235 2.58 -26.59 9.07
C GLU A 235 1.99 -27.97 8.83
N HIS A 236 1.83 -28.36 7.57
CA HIS A 236 1.27 -29.68 7.20
C HIS A 236 2.12 -30.84 7.70
N TYR A 237 3.45 -30.68 7.69
CA TYR A 237 4.38 -31.67 8.19
C TYR A 237 4.78 -31.49 9.66
N ASN A 238 4.18 -30.54 10.37
CA ASN A 238 4.47 -30.19 11.77
C ASN A 238 5.96 -29.81 12.02
N ARG A 239 6.58 -29.13 11.04
CA ARG A 239 8.00 -28.73 11.04
C ARG A 239 8.21 -27.22 10.94
N ILE A 240 7.33 -26.42 11.58
CA ILE A 240 7.42 -24.94 11.55
C ILE A 240 8.72 -24.43 12.18
N SER A 241 9.18 -25.11 13.25
CA SER A 241 10.43 -24.74 13.95
C SER A 241 11.69 -24.87 13.09
N ASP A 242 11.62 -25.69 12.04
CA ASP A 242 12.75 -26.00 11.16
C ASP A 242 12.73 -25.14 9.89
N LEU A 243 11.70 -24.32 9.71
CA LEU A 243 11.51 -23.51 8.52
C LEU A 243 12.41 -22.27 8.57
N HIS A 244 13.36 -22.20 7.66
CA HIS A 244 14.12 -20.99 7.35
C HIS A 244 13.94 -20.65 5.88
N VAL A 245 13.40 -19.44 5.61
CA VAL A 245 13.18 -18.97 4.24
C VAL A 245 14.12 -17.79 3.98
N ASP A 246 15.13 -18.00 3.14
CA ASP A 246 15.99 -16.93 2.65
C ASP A 246 15.53 -16.49 1.27
N ILE A 247 14.92 -15.29 1.23
CA ILE A 247 14.34 -14.73 0.02
C ILE A 247 15.41 -14.12 -0.89
N LYS A 248 16.59 -13.76 -0.35
CA LYS A 248 17.64 -13.08 -1.14
C LYS A 248 18.23 -13.99 -2.21
N ASP A 249 18.33 -15.29 -1.93
CA ASP A 249 18.89 -16.28 -2.85
C ASP A 249 17.85 -17.21 -3.46
N ALA A 250 16.55 -16.90 -3.28
CA ALA A 250 15.42 -17.73 -3.70
C ALA A 250 15.55 -19.21 -3.26
N SER A 251 16.20 -19.47 -2.13
CA SER A 251 16.40 -20.81 -1.58
C SER A 251 15.56 -21.03 -0.35
N ILE A 252 14.92 -22.19 -0.30
CA ILE A 252 14.18 -22.66 0.87
C ILE A 252 14.97 -23.82 1.45
N HIS A 253 15.45 -23.64 2.67
CA HIS A 253 16.15 -24.69 3.40
C HIS A 253 15.26 -25.24 4.53
N ILE A 254 15.08 -26.54 4.54
CA ILE A 254 14.49 -27.24 5.66
C ILE A 254 15.65 -28.01 6.31
N SER A 255 15.98 -27.68 7.55
CA SER A 255 17.06 -28.37 8.27
C SER A 255 16.67 -29.83 8.51
N ASP A 256 17.51 -30.74 8.06
CA ASP A 256 17.42 -32.15 8.45
C ASP A 256 17.93 -32.30 9.88
N SER A 257 17.08 -31.99 10.84
CA SER A 257 17.36 -32.42 12.23
C SER A 257 16.88 -33.83 12.40
N TYR A 258 17.86 -34.74 12.44
CA TYR A 258 17.68 -36.13 12.91
C TYR A 258 17.42 -36.16 14.41
#